data_e5737524d3152d138051f69f12970b7c
#
_entry.id   e5737524d3152d138051f69f12970b7c
#
_cell.length_a   1.000
_cell.length_b   1.000
_cell.length_c   1.000
_cell.angle_alpha   90.00
_cell.angle_beta   90.00
_cell.angle_gamma   90.00
#
_symmetry.space_group_name_H-M   'P 1'
#
loop_
_entity.id
_entity.type
_entity.pdbx_description
1 polymer ?
#
loop_
_entity_poly.entity_id
_entity_poly.type
_entity_poly.pdbx_seq_one_letter_code
_entity_poly.pdbx_strand_id
1 'polypeptide(L)'
;MTKVKIAVAGAGLIAQVEHIPNLKSLNDRFEVVAVADPSPAGRKMIERRHGLATRASFEELLALKPDALLIAAPDSYHAEFAGRALEAGIHVFCEKPLCFSVADIDGLIAKRDAAKRVLQVGYM
;
A
#
# COMPACT_ATOMS: atom_id res chain seq x y z
N MET A 1 -13.43 14.46 -12.12
CA MET A 1 -13.12 13.07 -11.82
C MET A 1 -12.67 12.91 -10.38
N THR A 2 -13.25 11.99 -9.66
CA THR A 2 -12.89 11.74 -8.27
C THR A 2 -11.51 11.08 -8.20
N LYS A 3 -10.65 11.60 -7.32
CA LYS A 3 -9.33 11.00 -7.11
C LYS A 3 -9.44 9.67 -6.37
N VAL A 4 -8.53 8.76 -6.65
CA VAL A 4 -8.35 7.53 -5.88
C VAL A 4 -7.64 7.88 -4.57
N LYS A 5 -8.27 7.57 -3.45
CA LYS A 5 -7.64 7.72 -2.13
C LYS A 5 -6.76 6.52 -1.88
N ILE A 6 -5.45 6.74 -1.84
CA ILE A 6 -4.47 5.67 -1.70
C ILE A 6 -3.68 5.82 -0.40
N ALA A 7 -3.49 4.70 0.30
CA ALA A 7 -2.62 4.63 1.46
C ALA A 7 -1.35 3.87 1.09
N VAL A 8 -0.26 4.15 1.78
CA VAL A 8 1.03 3.49 1.54
C VAL A 8 1.47 2.77 2.82
N ALA A 9 1.70 1.47 2.72
CA ALA A 9 2.25 0.67 3.82
C ALA A 9 3.76 0.53 3.62
N GLY A 10 4.53 1.19 4.48
CA GLY A 10 5.98 1.22 4.44
C GLY A 10 6.54 2.60 4.11
N ALA A 11 7.51 3.04 4.91
CA ALA A 11 8.19 4.33 4.76
C ALA A 11 9.68 4.14 4.45
N GLY A 12 10.03 3.01 3.84
CA GLY A 12 11.40 2.71 3.46
C GLY A 12 11.85 3.42 2.19
N LEU A 13 13.02 3.03 1.71
CA LEU A 13 13.68 3.70 0.59
C LEU A 13 12.81 3.73 -0.67
N ILE A 14 12.27 2.58 -1.06
CA ILE A 14 11.49 2.50 -2.32
C ILE A 14 10.22 3.37 -2.25
N ALA A 15 9.57 3.43 -1.10
CA ALA A 15 8.40 4.29 -0.93
C ALA A 15 8.79 5.76 -1.07
N GLN A 16 9.87 6.18 -0.43
CA GLN A 16 10.28 7.59 -0.41
C GLN A 16 10.90 8.05 -1.72
N VAL A 17 11.64 7.19 -2.43
CA VAL A 17 12.37 7.57 -3.64
C VAL A 17 11.51 7.43 -4.89
N GLU A 18 10.65 6.42 -4.94
CA GLU A 18 9.86 6.12 -6.14
C GLU A 18 8.36 6.35 -5.96
N HIS A 19 7.72 5.62 -5.04
CA HIS A 19 6.26 5.58 -5.02
C HIS A 19 5.62 6.89 -4.59
N ILE A 20 6.08 7.48 -3.50
CA ILE A 20 5.49 8.73 -2.99
C ILE A 20 5.67 9.88 -3.99
N PRO A 21 6.89 10.10 -4.53
CA PRO A 21 7.05 11.13 -5.55
C PRO A 21 6.18 10.91 -6.79
N ASN A 22 6.05 9.67 -7.25
CA ASN A 22 5.21 9.36 -8.41
C ASN A 22 3.73 9.61 -8.12
N LEU A 23 3.24 9.20 -6.96
CA LEU A 23 1.84 9.46 -6.59
C LEU A 23 1.57 10.96 -6.46
N LYS A 24 2.51 11.72 -5.91
CA LYS A 24 2.38 13.17 -5.78
C LYS A 24 2.39 13.86 -7.14
N SER A 25 3.16 13.36 -8.10
CA SER A 25 3.15 13.91 -9.46
C SER A 25 1.85 13.61 -10.20
N LEU A 26 1.14 12.56 -9.80
CA LEU A 26 -0.16 12.19 -10.34
C LEU A 26 -1.31 12.71 -9.46
N ASN A 27 -1.16 13.90 -8.92
CA ASN A 27 -2.10 14.47 -7.96
C ASN A 27 -3.48 14.79 -8.52
N ASP A 28 -3.64 14.74 -9.83
CA ASP A 28 -4.94 14.84 -10.48
C ASP A 28 -5.73 13.53 -10.40
N ARG A 29 -5.06 12.42 -10.13
CA ARG A 29 -5.65 11.07 -10.08
C ARG A 29 -5.64 10.44 -8.69
N PHE A 30 -4.63 10.75 -7.88
CA PHE A 30 -4.42 10.14 -6.57
C PHE A 30 -4.32 11.17 -5.46
N GLU A 31 -4.90 10.80 -4.32
CA GLU A 31 -4.70 11.51 -3.07
C GLU A 31 -4.07 10.53 -2.08
N VAL A 32 -2.85 10.79 -1.64
CA VAL A 32 -2.19 9.95 -0.62
C VAL A 32 -2.76 10.33 0.74
N VAL A 33 -3.57 9.45 1.32
CA VAL A 33 -4.28 9.76 2.57
C VAL A 33 -3.42 9.55 3.80
N ALA A 34 -2.50 8.58 3.79
CA ALA A 34 -1.55 8.36 4.87
C ALA A 34 -0.47 7.36 4.45
N VAL A 35 0.64 7.39 5.18
CA VAL A 35 1.73 6.41 5.07
C VAL A 35 1.92 5.77 6.44
N ALA A 36 1.98 4.45 6.52
CA ALA A 36 2.20 3.76 7.77
C ALA A 36 3.58 3.10 7.83
N ASP A 37 4.19 3.21 8.99
CA ASP A 37 5.44 2.50 9.29
C ASP A 37 5.57 2.40 10.81
N PRO A 38 6.01 1.27 11.36
CA PRO A 38 6.21 1.15 12.81
C PRO A 38 7.35 2.02 13.32
N SER A 39 8.28 2.44 12.46
CA SER A 39 9.42 3.27 12.85
C SER A 39 9.02 4.73 13.06
N PRO A 40 9.17 5.29 14.26
CA PRO A 40 8.94 6.73 14.48
C PRO A 40 9.82 7.62 13.61
N ALA A 41 11.08 7.21 13.40
CA ALA A 41 12.01 7.97 12.54
C ALA A 41 11.55 7.98 11.09
N GLY A 42 11.07 6.84 10.58
CA GLY A 42 10.51 6.73 9.23
C GLY A 42 9.28 7.62 9.07
N ARG A 43 8.38 7.62 10.04
CA ARG A 43 7.20 8.48 10.00
C ARG A 43 7.56 9.97 9.98
N LYS A 44 8.50 10.38 10.83
CA LYS A 44 8.99 11.77 10.84
C LYS A 44 9.55 12.19 9.50
N MET A 45 10.29 11.30 8.84
CA MET A 45 10.86 11.57 7.53
C MET A 45 9.77 11.82 6.49
N ILE A 46 8.70 11.01 6.50
CA ILE A 46 7.55 11.17 5.62
C ILE A 46 6.88 12.53 5.86
N GLU A 47 6.66 12.88 7.11
CA GLU A 47 6.02 14.14 7.48
C GLU A 47 6.84 15.34 7.05
N ARG A 48 8.15 15.29 7.27
CA ARG A 48 9.05 16.41 6.94
C ARG A 48 9.30 16.57 5.46
N ARG A 49 9.61 15.46 4.76
CA ARG A 49 9.99 15.51 3.35
C ARG A 49 8.83 15.57 2.40
N HIS A 50 7.73 14.92 2.75
CA HIS A 50 6.61 14.74 1.84
C HIS A 50 5.33 15.44 2.28
N GLY A 51 5.28 15.91 3.52
CA GLY A 51 4.11 16.63 4.03
C GLY A 51 2.86 15.76 4.12
N LEU A 52 3.01 14.46 4.34
CA LEU A 52 1.90 13.52 4.37
C LEU A 52 1.59 13.08 5.79
N ALA A 53 0.32 12.78 6.05
CA ALA A 53 -0.10 12.17 7.31
C ALA A 53 0.51 10.78 7.46
N THR A 54 0.79 10.37 8.70
CA THR A 54 1.36 9.05 8.98
C THR A 54 0.53 8.29 10.00
N ARG A 55 0.72 6.98 10.03
CA ARG A 55 0.14 6.06 11.02
C ARG A 55 1.20 5.08 11.47
N ALA A 56 1.04 4.51 12.65
CA ALA A 56 2.02 3.59 13.22
C ALA A 56 1.85 2.16 12.71
N SER A 57 0.65 1.76 12.27
CA SER A 57 0.35 0.37 11.95
C SER A 57 -0.48 0.23 10.68
N PHE A 58 -0.40 -0.97 10.11
CA PHE A 58 -1.22 -1.36 8.97
C PHE A 58 -2.72 -1.33 9.31
N GLU A 59 -3.09 -1.74 10.52
CA GLU A 59 -4.47 -1.71 10.98
C GLU A 59 -5.05 -0.30 10.93
N GLU A 60 -4.25 0.69 11.30
CA GLU A 60 -4.67 2.09 11.25
C GLU A 60 -4.89 2.57 9.81
N LEU A 61 -4.13 2.04 8.84
CA LEU A 61 -4.39 2.33 7.42
C LEU A 61 -5.72 1.74 6.96
N LEU A 62 -5.99 0.49 7.32
CA LEU A 62 -7.26 -0.15 6.95
C LEU A 62 -8.45 0.61 7.54
N ALA A 63 -8.30 1.15 8.75
CA ALA A 63 -9.35 1.91 9.41
C ALA A 63 -9.72 3.20 8.66
N LEU A 64 -8.81 3.74 7.86
CA LEU A 64 -9.08 4.91 7.02
C LEU A 64 -9.94 4.58 5.80
N LYS A 65 -10.13 3.32 5.50
CA LYS A 65 -10.92 2.82 4.36
C LYS A 65 -10.51 3.49 3.03
N PRO A 66 -9.22 3.40 2.66
CA PRO A 66 -8.80 3.95 1.37
C PRO A 66 -9.39 3.14 0.20
N ASP A 67 -9.39 3.73 -0.97
CA ASP A 67 -9.81 3.03 -2.19
C ASP A 67 -8.75 2.02 -2.63
N ALA A 68 -7.48 2.35 -2.41
CA ALA A 68 -6.35 1.53 -2.83
C ALA A 68 -5.25 1.57 -1.78
N LEU A 69 -4.42 0.53 -1.78
CA LEU A 69 -3.26 0.40 -0.91
C LEU A 69 -2.04 0.06 -1.74
N LEU A 70 -0.96 0.80 -1.56
CA LEU A 70 0.35 0.48 -2.11
C LEU A 70 1.19 -0.14 -1.00
N ILE A 71 1.66 -1.37 -1.21
CA ILE A 71 2.45 -2.10 -0.22
C ILE A 71 3.92 -2.03 -0.61
N ALA A 72 4.70 -1.32 0.22
CA ALA A 72 6.14 -1.20 0.12
C ALA A 72 6.81 -1.56 1.46
N ALA A 73 6.15 -2.38 2.25
CA ALA A 73 6.63 -2.91 3.52
C ALA A 73 7.67 -4.03 3.26
N PRO A 74 8.35 -4.54 4.30
CA PRO A 74 9.26 -5.68 4.11
C PRO A 74 8.56 -6.87 3.46
N ASP A 75 9.31 -7.63 2.67
CA ASP A 75 8.79 -8.70 1.81
C ASP A 75 7.92 -9.71 2.56
N SER A 76 8.27 -10.02 3.80
CA SER A 76 7.54 -11.02 4.61
C SER A 76 6.10 -10.61 4.93
N TYR A 77 5.76 -9.34 4.79
CA TYR A 77 4.40 -8.84 5.06
C TYR A 77 3.54 -8.72 3.81
N HIS A 78 4.11 -8.88 2.61
CA HIS A 78 3.39 -8.60 1.36
C HIS A 78 2.11 -9.42 1.21
N ALA A 79 2.20 -10.73 1.35
CA ALA A 79 1.04 -11.61 1.18
C ALA A 79 -0.05 -11.33 2.22
N GLU A 80 0.36 -11.17 3.48
CA GLU A 80 -0.59 -10.89 4.56
C GLU A 80 -1.31 -9.55 4.34
N PHE A 81 -0.56 -8.49 4.05
CA PHE A 81 -1.14 -7.16 3.86
C PHE A 81 -2.03 -7.11 2.62
N ALA A 82 -1.58 -7.73 1.52
CA ALA A 82 -2.39 -7.80 0.31
C ALA A 82 -3.71 -8.52 0.56
N GLY A 83 -3.65 -9.67 1.23
CA GLY A 83 -4.85 -10.45 1.54
C GLY A 83 -5.83 -9.70 2.40
N ARG A 84 -5.34 -9.05 3.45
CA ARG A 84 -6.18 -8.28 4.38
C ARG A 84 -6.82 -7.08 3.69
N ALA A 85 -6.09 -6.40 2.81
CA ALA A 85 -6.61 -5.28 2.05
C ALA A 85 -7.71 -5.73 1.09
N LEU A 86 -7.48 -6.82 0.35
CA LEU A 86 -8.49 -7.37 -0.56
C LEU A 86 -9.76 -7.78 0.18
N GLU A 87 -9.62 -8.44 1.34
CA GLU A 87 -10.77 -8.82 2.17
C GLU A 87 -11.54 -7.59 2.65
N ALA A 88 -10.87 -6.46 2.84
CA ALA A 88 -11.50 -5.20 3.22
C ALA A 88 -12.09 -4.43 2.03
N GLY A 89 -12.03 -4.98 0.81
CA GLY A 89 -12.56 -4.34 -0.39
C GLY A 89 -11.66 -3.25 -0.96
N ILE A 90 -10.36 -3.33 -0.73
CA ILE A 90 -9.39 -2.32 -1.14
C ILE A 90 -8.58 -2.86 -2.32
N HIS A 91 -8.39 -2.03 -3.37
CA HIS A 91 -7.47 -2.36 -4.47
C HIS A 91 -6.03 -2.37 -3.96
N VAL A 92 -5.19 -3.24 -4.52
CA VAL A 92 -3.83 -3.43 -4.05
C VAL A 92 -2.82 -3.30 -5.18
N PHE A 93 -1.79 -2.47 -4.96
CA PHE A 93 -0.53 -2.52 -5.68
C PHE A 93 0.52 -2.98 -4.67
N CYS A 94 1.20 -4.09 -4.96
CA CYS A 94 2.19 -4.66 -4.06
C CYS A 94 3.55 -4.71 -4.73
N GLU A 95 4.60 -4.21 -4.04
CA GLU A 95 5.96 -4.36 -4.51
C GLU A 95 6.34 -5.84 -4.62
N LYS A 96 7.26 -6.14 -5.53
CA LYS A 96 7.77 -7.50 -5.70
C LYS A 96 8.66 -7.88 -4.50
N PRO A 97 8.74 -9.15 -4.13
CA PRO A 97 7.91 -10.26 -4.57
C PRO A 97 6.56 -10.24 -3.85
N LEU A 98 5.51 -10.69 -4.53
CA LEU A 98 4.18 -10.70 -3.93
C LEU A 98 4.12 -11.66 -2.74
N CYS A 99 4.71 -12.83 -2.89
CA CYS A 99 4.73 -13.88 -1.87
C CYS A 99 5.84 -14.88 -2.18
N PHE A 100 5.96 -15.91 -1.35
CA PHE A 100 7.04 -16.91 -1.46
C PHE A 100 6.55 -18.32 -1.82
N SER A 101 5.26 -18.52 -2.05
CA SER A 101 4.71 -19.82 -2.42
C SER A 101 3.56 -19.70 -3.40
N VAL A 102 3.36 -20.77 -4.20
CA VAL A 102 2.24 -20.83 -5.14
C VAL A 102 0.91 -20.88 -4.39
N ALA A 103 0.87 -21.55 -3.24
CA ALA A 103 -0.34 -21.61 -2.42
C ALA A 103 -0.80 -20.21 -1.98
N ASP A 104 0.14 -19.33 -1.62
CA ASP A 104 -0.18 -17.95 -1.27
C ASP A 104 -0.74 -17.19 -2.46
N ILE A 105 -0.20 -17.42 -3.65
CA ILE A 105 -0.71 -16.78 -4.88
C ILE A 105 -2.16 -17.21 -5.13
N ASP A 106 -2.45 -18.49 -5.03
CA ASP A 106 -3.80 -19.02 -5.23
C ASP A 106 -4.79 -18.41 -4.24
N GLY A 107 -4.38 -18.28 -2.97
CA GLY A 107 -5.19 -17.63 -1.94
C GLY A 107 -5.47 -16.17 -2.24
N LEU A 108 -4.47 -15.43 -2.71
CA LEU A 108 -4.62 -14.03 -3.06
C LEU A 108 -5.51 -13.84 -4.29
N ILE A 109 -5.38 -14.70 -5.29
CA ILE A 109 -6.25 -14.67 -6.48
C ILE A 109 -7.71 -14.88 -6.07
N ALA A 110 -7.96 -15.86 -5.19
CA ALA A 110 -9.31 -16.12 -4.69
C ALA A 110 -9.90 -14.90 -3.97
N LYS A 111 -9.11 -14.25 -3.12
CA LYS A 111 -9.54 -13.04 -2.40
C LYS A 111 -9.80 -11.87 -3.35
N ARG A 112 -8.93 -11.68 -4.36
CA ARG A 112 -9.09 -10.66 -5.38
C ARG A 112 -10.41 -10.86 -6.13
N ASP A 113 -10.66 -12.07 -6.57
CA ASP A 113 -11.85 -12.40 -7.37
C ASP A 113 -13.13 -12.25 -6.54
N ALA A 114 -13.12 -12.71 -5.28
CA ALA A 114 -14.26 -12.57 -4.37
C ALA A 114 -14.58 -11.11 -4.08
N ALA A 115 -13.56 -10.27 -3.91
CA ALA A 115 -13.71 -8.84 -3.63
C ALA A 115 -13.99 -8.02 -4.89
N LYS A 116 -13.72 -8.56 -6.08
CA LYS A 116 -13.79 -7.85 -7.36
C LYS A 116 -12.92 -6.59 -7.33
N ARG A 117 -11.68 -6.76 -6.91
CA ARG A 117 -10.69 -5.68 -6.80
C ARG A 117 -9.49 -5.97 -7.68
N VAL A 118 -8.68 -4.93 -7.90
CA VAL A 118 -7.43 -5.04 -8.66
C VAL A 118 -6.31 -5.45 -7.70
N LEU A 119 -5.51 -6.42 -8.11
CA LEU A 119 -4.25 -6.77 -7.47
C LEU A 119 -3.16 -6.68 -8.53
N GLN A 120 -2.25 -5.74 -8.38
CA GLN A 120 -1.14 -5.54 -9.30
C GLN A 120 0.17 -5.67 -8.55
N VAL A 121 1.15 -6.35 -9.17
CA VAL A 121 2.48 -6.54 -8.59
C VAL A 121 3.49 -5.68 -9.35
N GLY A 122 4.41 -5.04 -8.61
CA GLY A 122 5.37 -4.10 -9.17
C GLY A 122 6.58 -4.74 -9.83
N TYR A 123 6.39 -5.69 -10.72
CA TYR A 123 7.49 -6.20 -11.55
C TYR A 123 7.78 -5.24 -12.71
N MET A 124 9.08 -5.09 -12.99
CA MET A 124 9.52 -4.31 -14.15
C MET A 124 9.63 -5.18 -15.41
#